data_03810a28ddaca9faa93deea97553b11c
#
_entry.id   03810a28ddaca9faa93deea97553b11c
#
_cell.length_a   1.000
_cell.length_b   1.000
_cell.length_c   1.000
_cell.angle_alpha   90.00
_cell.angle_beta   90.00
_cell.angle_gamma   90.00
#
_symmetry.space_group_name_H-M   'P 1'
#
loop_
_entity.id
_entity.type
_entity.pdbx_description
1 polymer ?
#
loop_
_entity_poly.entity_id
_entity_poly.type
_entity_poly.pdbx_seq_one_letter_code
_entity_poly.pdbx_strand_id
1 'polypeptide(L)'
;PWIMREVLGLSRTVELTLTGRFMTSEEALRLGVLHHVVPFEEVLPFAERVALDLASKPKGAMQIIKRRFFEVLEPGLEDAIKAAKRLHKESFETGEPQREADKFLKKGAQSKDEKS
;
A
#
# COMPACT_ATOMS: atom_id res chain seq x y z
N PRO A 1 -4.49 -0.05 -6.68
CA PRO A 1 -3.49 -0.41 -7.72
C PRO A 1 -2.73 0.80 -8.29
N TRP A 2 -3.33 2.02 -8.34
CA TRP A 2 -2.70 3.17 -8.99
C TRP A 2 -1.34 3.55 -8.37
N ILE A 3 -1.29 3.76 -7.04
CA ILE A 3 -0.03 4.07 -6.32
C ILE A 3 1.01 2.97 -6.53
N MET A 4 0.61 1.71 -6.46
CA MET A 4 1.52 0.59 -6.72
C MET A 4 2.11 0.65 -8.13
N ARG A 5 1.30 1.01 -9.14
CA ARG A 5 1.77 1.17 -10.51
C ARG A 5 2.84 2.28 -10.63
N GLU A 6 2.65 3.39 -9.94
CA GLU A 6 3.63 4.50 -9.95
C GLU A 6 4.97 4.10 -9.31
N VAL A 7 4.94 3.25 -8.29
CA VAL A 7 6.14 2.79 -7.57
C VAL A 7 6.79 1.57 -8.24
N LEU A 8 5.99 0.57 -8.62
CA LEU A 8 6.47 -0.76 -9.06
C LEU A 8 6.41 -0.97 -10.57
N GLY A 9 5.72 -0.08 -11.29
CA GLY A 9 5.36 -0.29 -12.68
C GLY A 9 4.19 -1.26 -12.85
N LEU A 10 3.62 -1.26 -14.07
CA LEU A 10 2.39 -1.99 -14.37
C LEU A 10 2.52 -3.50 -14.17
N SER A 11 3.59 -4.10 -14.68
CA SER A 11 3.77 -5.56 -14.68
C SER A 11 3.76 -6.15 -13.27
N ARG A 12 4.51 -5.57 -12.34
CA ARG A 12 4.55 -6.02 -10.95
C ARG A 12 3.26 -5.74 -10.20
N THR A 13 2.63 -4.62 -10.48
CA THR A 13 1.32 -4.29 -9.91
C THR A 13 0.27 -5.31 -10.32
N VAL A 14 0.25 -5.70 -11.58
CA VAL A 14 -0.68 -6.73 -12.10
C VAL A 14 -0.41 -8.08 -11.42
N GLU A 15 0.85 -8.51 -11.36
CA GLU A 15 1.23 -9.77 -10.71
C GLU A 15 0.77 -9.81 -9.24
N LEU A 16 1.14 -8.82 -8.44
CA LEU A 16 0.79 -8.76 -7.02
C LEU A 16 -0.72 -8.65 -6.78
N THR A 17 -1.42 -7.88 -7.63
CA THR A 17 -2.87 -7.67 -7.47
C THR A 17 -3.67 -8.93 -7.83
N LEU A 18 -3.28 -9.63 -8.91
CA LEU A 18 -4.02 -10.81 -9.36
C LEU A 18 -3.70 -12.07 -8.55
N THR A 19 -2.47 -12.20 -8.06
CA THR A 19 -2.08 -13.36 -7.22
C THR A 19 -2.52 -13.20 -5.77
N GLY A 20 -2.70 -11.96 -5.29
CA GLY A 20 -3.00 -11.68 -3.89
C GLY A 20 -1.91 -12.12 -2.90
N ARG A 21 -0.70 -12.42 -3.39
CA ARG A 21 0.41 -12.87 -2.53
C ARG A 21 0.94 -11.72 -1.67
N PHE A 22 1.49 -12.07 -0.53
CA PHE A 22 2.24 -11.12 0.29
C PHE A 22 3.64 -10.88 -0.27
N MET A 23 4.12 -9.65 -0.09
CA MET A 23 5.48 -9.24 -0.38
C MET A 23 6.27 -9.20 0.93
N THR A 24 7.47 -9.77 0.95
CA THR A 24 8.34 -9.67 2.13
C THR A 24 8.98 -8.29 2.24
N SER A 25 9.50 -7.94 3.43
CA SER A 25 10.20 -6.66 3.65
C SER A 25 11.45 -6.52 2.78
N GLU A 26 12.19 -7.63 2.58
CA GLU A 26 13.37 -7.67 1.71
C GLU A 26 13.01 -7.46 0.24
N GLU A 27 11.91 -8.09 -0.21
CA GLU A 27 11.40 -7.88 -1.57
C GLU A 27 10.95 -6.43 -1.75
N ALA A 28 10.21 -5.88 -0.80
CA ALA A 28 9.74 -4.49 -0.83
C ALA A 28 10.89 -3.48 -0.85
N LEU A 29 11.97 -3.73 -0.09
CA LEU A 29 13.19 -2.94 -0.12
C LEU A 29 13.88 -3.00 -1.50
N ARG A 30 14.06 -4.21 -2.04
CA ARG A 30 14.69 -4.41 -3.35
C ARG A 30 13.91 -3.74 -4.48
N LEU A 31 12.59 -3.68 -4.36
CA LEU A 31 11.70 -3.09 -5.36
C LEU A 31 11.47 -1.59 -5.16
N GLY A 32 12.01 -0.99 -4.12
CA GLY A 32 11.87 0.44 -3.84
C GLY A 32 10.53 0.85 -3.24
N VAL A 33 9.73 -0.12 -2.77
CA VAL A 33 8.50 0.16 -1.99
C VAL A 33 8.85 0.65 -0.59
N LEU A 34 9.87 0.04 0.01
CA LEU A 34 10.48 0.48 1.26
C LEU A 34 11.87 1.08 0.97
N HIS A 35 12.24 2.12 1.69
CA HIS A 35 13.55 2.73 1.61
C HIS A 35 14.53 2.14 2.64
N HIS A 36 13.98 1.63 3.75
CA HIS A 36 14.75 1.06 4.85
C HIS A 36 14.02 -0.13 5.47
N VAL A 37 14.77 -1.11 5.93
CA VAL A 37 14.30 -2.22 6.76
C VAL A 37 15.25 -2.30 7.94
N VAL A 38 14.71 -2.26 9.15
CA VAL A 38 15.44 -2.29 10.41
C VAL A 38 14.76 -3.28 11.37
N PRO A 39 15.42 -3.78 12.41
CA PRO A 39 14.79 -4.56 13.48
C PRO A 39 13.57 -3.85 14.06
N PHE A 40 12.57 -4.62 14.52
CA PHE A 40 11.30 -4.06 14.98
C PHE A 40 11.46 -3.00 16.09
N GLU A 41 12.35 -3.25 17.04
CA GLU A 41 12.67 -2.35 18.14
C GLU A 41 13.35 -1.05 17.71
N GLU A 42 13.96 -1.03 16.52
CA GLU A 42 14.62 0.14 15.96
C GLU A 42 13.71 0.99 15.05
N VAL A 43 12.53 0.50 14.69
CA VAL A 43 11.65 1.19 13.71
C VAL A 43 11.33 2.60 14.17
N LEU A 44 10.87 2.79 15.39
CA LEU A 44 10.49 4.11 15.90
C LEU A 44 11.70 5.05 16.06
N PRO A 45 12.79 4.64 16.74
CA PRO A 45 14.00 5.48 16.82
C PRO A 45 14.58 5.85 15.44
N PHE A 46 14.54 4.94 14.48
CA PHE A 46 15.00 5.21 13.13
C PHE A 46 14.10 6.22 12.42
N ALA A 47 12.78 6.06 12.50
CA ALA A 47 11.80 6.97 11.90
C ALA A 47 11.93 8.40 12.47
N GLU A 48 12.15 8.53 13.80
CA GLU A 48 12.39 9.82 14.45
C GLU A 48 13.65 10.51 13.93
N ARG A 49 14.75 9.78 13.76
CA ARG A 49 15.99 10.34 13.17
C ARG A 49 15.76 10.86 11.76
N VAL A 50 15.05 10.08 10.92
CA VAL A 50 14.72 10.50 9.55
C VAL A 50 13.81 11.74 9.56
N ALA A 51 12.82 11.77 10.43
CA ALA A 51 11.91 12.91 10.57
C ALA A 51 12.65 14.19 11.00
N LEU A 52 13.57 14.09 11.96
CA LEU A 52 14.42 15.20 12.41
C LEU A 52 15.35 15.69 11.32
N ASP A 53 15.96 14.79 10.55
CA ASP A 53 16.77 15.16 9.41
C ASP A 53 15.94 15.94 8.37
N LEU A 54 14.75 15.45 8.01
CA LEU A 54 13.86 16.14 7.10
C LEU A 54 13.40 17.50 7.65
N ALA A 55 13.12 17.58 8.95
CA ALA A 55 12.72 18.83 9.61
C ALA A 55 13.85 19.89 9.62
N SER A 56 15.10 19.48 9.53
CA SER A 56 16.25 20.38 9.44
C SER A 56 16.41 21.05 8.08
N LYS A 57 15.74 20.55 7.04
CA LYS A 57 15.85 21.09 5.68
C LYS A 57 15.07 22.41 5.53
N PRO A 58 15.42 23.29 4.57
CA PRO A 58 14.72 24.54 4.35
C PRO A 58 13.23 24.34 4.07
N LYS A 59 12.38 24.82 4.98
CA LYS A 59 10.92 24.60 4.96
C LYS A 59 10.28 25.01 3.62
N GLY A 60 10.67 26.19 3.08
CA GLY A 60 10.10 26.70 1.82
C GLY A 60 10.41 25.77 0.63
N ALA A 61 11.65 25.30 0.52
CA ALA A 61 12.05 24.35 -0.52
C ALA A 61 11.28 23.04 -0.41
N MET A 62 11.15 22.48 0.80
CA MET A 62 10.40 21.25 1.05
C MET A 62 8.92 21.39 0.68
N GLN A 63 8.30 22.51 1.00
CA GLN A 63 6.90 22.78 0.64
C GLN A 63 6.70 22.86 -0.88
N ILE A 64 7.60 23.54 -1.60
CA ILE A 64 7.53 23.67 -3.06
C ILE A 64 7.71 22.29 -3.72
N ILE A 65 8.69 21.50 -3.30
CA ILE A 65 8.94 20.15 -3.82
C ILE A 65 7.71 19.25 -3.60
N LYS A 66 7.14 19.25 -2.40
CA LYS A 66 5.94 18.44 -2.09
C LYS A 66 4.75 18.87 -2.93
N ARG A 67 4.51 20.17 -3.10
CA ARG A 67 3.44 20.68 -3.95
C ARG A 67 3.61 20.27 -5.39
N ARG A 68 4.84 20.37 -5.95
CA ARG A 68 5.13 19.94 -7.31
C ARG A 68 4.83 18.47 -7.56
N PHE A 69 5.21 17.58 -6.62
CA PHE A 69 4.84 16.17 -6.74
C PHE A 69 3.34 15.95 -6.70
N PHE A 70 2.63 16.66 -5.83
CA PHE A 70 1.18 16.57 -5.72
C PHE A 70 0.50 17.01 -7.02
N GLU A 71 0.83 18.19 -7.55
CA GLU A 71 0.25 18.72 -8.79
C GLU A 71 0.43 17.82 -10.01
N VAL A 72 1.55 17.08 -10.07
CA VAL A 72 1.83 16.15 -11.17
C VAL A 72 1.06 14.83 -11.03
N LEU A 73 0.86 14.36 -9.80
CA LEU A 73 0.26 13.05 -9.53
C LEU A 73 -1.26 13.09 -9.32
N GLU A 74 -1.80 14.23 -8.86
CA GLU A 74 -3.20 14.35 -8.49
C GLU A 74 -4.19 13.97 -9.60
N PRO A 75 -4.04 14.43 -10.86
CA PRO A 75 -5.01 14.12 -11.91
C PRO A 75 -5.16 12.62 -12.15
N GLY A 76 -4.07 11.89 -12.17
CA GLY A 76 -4.08 10.43 -12.34
C GLY A 76 -4.67 9.69 -11.13
N LEU A 77 -4.46 10.20 -9.93
CA LEU A 77 -5.05 9.66 -8.71
C LEU A 77 -6.57 9.85 -8.68
N GLU A 78 -7.07 11.03 -9.05
CA GLU A 78 -8.51 11.28 -9.12
C GLU A 78 -9.23 10.35 -10.08
N ASP A 79 -8.69 10.14 -11.27
CA ASP A 79 -9.26 9.24 -12.25
C ASP A 79 -9.24 7.78 -11.78
N ALA A 80 -8.15 7.38 -11.13
CA ALA A 80 -8.04 6.06 -10.51
C ALA A 80 -9.06 5.85 -9.39
N ILE A 81 -9.33 6.88 -8.56
CA ILE A 81 -10.35 6.82 -7.51
C ILE A 81 -11.75 6.71 -8.11
N LYS A 82 -12.07 7.50 -9.15
CA LYS A 82 -13.36 7.41 -9.85
C LYS A 82 -13.60 6.02 -10.43
N ALA A 83 -12.60 5.47 -11.12
CA ALA A 83 -12.64 4.12 -11.67
C ALA A 83 -12.79 3.06 -10.57
N ALA A 84 -12.03 3.17 -9.47
CA ALA A 84 -12.11 2.24 -8.35
C ALA A 84 -13.50 2.21 -7.71
N LYS A 85 -14.11 3.38 -7.46
CA LYS A 85 -15.47 3.47 -6.91
C LYS A 85 -16.50 2.77 -7.81
N ARG A 86 -16.44 2.99 -9.13
CA ARG A 86 -17.36 2.39 -10.09
C ARG A 86 -17.20 0.86 -10.12
N LEU A 87 -15.97 0.37 -10.29
CA LEU A 87 -15.67 -1.06 -10.41
C LEU A 87 -15.88 -1.80 -9.09
N HIS A 88 -15.66 -1.14 -7.95
CA HIS A 88 -15.92 -1.72 -6.64
C HIS A 88 -17.41 -1.97 -6.42
N LYS A 89 -18.26 -1.00 -6.80
CA LYS A 89 -19.71 -1.17 -6.75
C LYS A 89 -20.15 -2.37 -7.61
N GLU A 90 -19.66 -2.45 -8.85
CA GLU A 90 -19.93 -3.56 -9.75
C GLU A 90 -19.50 -4.91 -9.15
N SER A 91 -18.31 -4.98 -8.55
CA SER A 91 -17.83 -6.18 -7.87
C SER A 91 -18.72 -6.61 -6.71
N PHE A 92 -19.20 -5.67 -5.88
CA PHE A 92 -20.11 -6.00 -4.77
C PHE A 92 -21.48 -6.52 -5.25
N GLU A 93 -21.96 -6.06 -6.40
CA GLU A 93 -23.21 -6.54 -7.00
C GLU A 93 -23.15 -8.02 -7.41
N THR A 94 -21.94 -8.58 -7.63
CA THR A 94 -21.77 -10.04 -7.90
C THR A 94 -21.97 -10.91 -6.65
N GLY A 95 -21.87 -10.34 -5.45
CA GLY A 95 -21.90 -11.05 -4.17
C GLY A 95 -20.65 -11.92 -3.90
N GLU A 96 -19.66 -11.91 -4.79
CA GLU A 96 -18.42 -12.69 -4.60
C GLU A 96 -17.59 -12.22 -3.40
N PRO A 97 -17.37 -10.91 -3.17
CA PRO A 97 -16.60 -10.44 -2.03
C PRO A 97 -17.16 -10.90 -0.68
N GLN A 98 -18.49 -10.91 -0.54
CA GLN A 98 -19.16 -11.37 0.66
C GLN A 98 -18.96 -12.88 0.87
N ARG A 99 -19.12 -13.68 -0.19
CA ARG A 99 -18.89 -15.13 -0.12
C ARG A 99 -17.46 -15.48 0.26
N GLU A 100 -16.47 -14.77 -0.26
CA GLU A 100 -15.06 -15.00 0.09
C GLU A 100 -14.73 -14.54 1.52
N ALA A 101 -15.27 -13.41 1.96
CA ALA A 101 -15.15 -12.96 3.35
C ALA A 101 -15.74 -14.00 4.33
N ASP A 102 -16.92 -14.55 4.05
CA ASP A 102 -17.56 -15.58 4.88
C ASP A 102 -16.71 -16.86 4.95
N LYS A 103 -16.12 -17.29 3.82
CA LYS A 103 -15.20 -18.44 3.80
C LYS A 103 -13.97 -18.19 4.67
N PHE A 104 -13.40 -17.00 4.58
CA PHE A 104 -12.21 -16.63 5.38
C PHE A 104 -12.52 -16.64 6.89
N LEU A 105 -13.65 -16.06 7.29
CA LEU A 105 -14.07 -16.02 8.69
C LEU A 105 -14.35 -17.42 9.25
N LYS A 106 -15.00 -18.30 8.47
CA LYS A 106 -15.25 -19.69 8.86
C LYS A 106 -13.93 -20.47 9.06
N LYS A 107 -12.94 -20.31 8.18
CA LYS A 107 -11.62 -20.93 8.33
C LYS A 107 -10.88 -20.43 9.58
N GLY A 108 -10.98 -19.14 9.87
CA GLY A 108 -10.37 -18.54 11.06
C GLY A 108 -11.00 -19.02 12.38
N ALA A 109 -12.29 -19.31 12.39
CA ALA A 109 -12.98 -19.90 13.55
C ALA A 109 -12.54 -21.35 13.81
N GLN A 110 -12.49 -22.18 12.76
CA GLN A 110 -12.05 -23.58 12.88
C GLN A 110 -10.61 -23.74 13.37
N SER A 111 -9.71 -22.86 12.94
CA SER A 111 -8.29 -22.92 13.38
C SER A 111 -8.09 -22.49 14.85
N LYS A 112 -9.06 -21.83 15.48
CA LYS A 112 -9.03 -21.52 16.91
C LYS A 112 -9.53 -22.66 17.79
N ASP A 113 -10.52 -23.41 17.29
CA ASP A 113 -11.08 -24.55 18.01
C ASP A 113 -10.10 -25.76 18.04
N GLU A 114 -9.25 -25.91 17.03
CA GLU A 114 -8.21 -26.95 16.99
C GLU A 114 -6.99 -26.67 17.89
N LYS A 115 -6.86 -25.45 18.42
CA LYS A 115 -5.75 -25.04 19.33
C LYS A 115 -6.15 -24.86 20.79
N SER A 116 -7.39 -25.18 21.14
CA SER A 116 -7.92 -25.23 22.51
C SER A 116 -8.05 -26.65 23.03
#